data_37a9fba2e2ff95ca497634f00fd8adfc
#
_entry.id   37a9fba2e2ff95ca497634f00fd8adfc
#
_cell.length_a   1.000
_cell.length_b   1.000
_cell.length_c   1.000
_cell.angle_alpha   90.00
_cell.angle_beta   90.00
_cell.angle_gamma   90.00
#
_symmetry.space_group_name_H-M   'P 1'
#
loop_
_entity.id
_entity.type
_entity.pdbx_description
1 polymer ?
#
loop_
_entity_poly.entity_id
_entity_poly.type
_entity_poly.pdbx_seq_one_letter_code
_entity_poly.pdbx_strand_id
1 'polypeptide(L)'
;DGPYTLKNGVVFDHGKANLCVNCHHSRANVTTEVVDNKVMTSRFGPHYGPQGEMIQGTGGYQFAGYTYTSSGHAAAVRDGCIGCHMGNQQAHDGYKIGGHSWNMVDEETGANLVKWCDDCHSKATSYDFKEDTVVAVYDFDKDGTVEGYQTEFEGMLDSLRTVLYGKSLLTRTITGTDTTYAPKSTTVADKNMAGAVWNWAMLHNDRSEGIHNFKYAKDLIWSAILYVNTH
;
A
#
# COMPACT_ATOMS: atom_id res chain seq x y z
N ASP A 1 -21.04 11.80 7.32
CA ASP A 1 -21.28 11.03 6.10
C ASP A 1 -21.53 9.57 6.48
N GLY A 2 -22.44 8.90 5.75
CA GLY A 2 -22.75 7.49 5.96
C GLY A 2 -21.67 6.57 5.40
N PRO A 3 -21.82 5.24 5.58
CA PRO A 3 -20.94 4.23 5.02
C PRO A 3 -20.78 4.37 3.51
N TYR A 4 -19.60 4.05 3.00
CA TYR A 4 -19.28 4.06 1.57
C TYR A 4 -19.09 2.62 1.06
N THR A 5 -19.71 2.28 -0.07
CA THR A 5 -19.51 0.97 -0.69
C THR A 5 -18.39 1.05 -1.72
N LEU A 6 -17.28 0.35 -1.45
CA LEU A 6 -16.14 0.21 -2.35
C LEU A 6 -16.54 -0.51 -3.65
N LYS A 7 -15.73 -0.38 -4.71
CA LYS A 7 -16.01 -1.00 -6.02
C LYS A 7 -16.11 -2.52 -5.99
N ASN A 8 -15.47 -3.16 -5.03
CA ASN A 8 -15.54 -4.61 -4.80
C ASN A 8 -16.74 -5.05 -3.94
N GLY A 9 -17.62 -4.11 -3.56
CA GLY A 9 -18.82 -4.38 -2.76
C GLY A 9 -18.61 -4.36 -1.25
N VAL A 10 -17.39 -4.18 -0.78
CA VAL A 10 -17.09 -4.07 0.66
C VAL A 10 -17.57 -2.72 1.18
N VAL A 11 -18.25 -2.74 2.31
CA VAL A 11 -18.70 -1.51 2.99
C VAL A 11 -17.56 -0.97 3.84
N PHE A 12 -17.16 0.27 3.59
CA PHE A 12 -16.25 1.04 4.41
C PHE A 12 -17.08 1.91 5.37
N ASP A 13 -16.94 1.65 6.68
CA ASP A 13 -17.63 2.41 7.72
C ASP A 13 -16.70 2.67 8.90
N HIS A 14 -15.96 3.76 8.80
CA HIS A 14 -15.03 4.24 9.82
C HIS A 14 -15.35 5.68 10.24
N GLY A 15 -16.62 5.93 10.51
CA GLY A 15 -17.09 7.21 11.05
C GLY A 15 -16.73 8.40 10.16
N LYS A 16 -15.94 9.33 10.66
CA LYS A 16 -15.56 10.54 9.90
C LYS A 16 -14.68 10.26 8.70
N ALA A 17 -13.95 9.15 8.68
CA ALA A 17 -13.12 8.74 7.55
C ALA A 17 -13.95 8.37 6.30
N ASN A 18 -15.26 8.17 6.45
CA ASN A 18 -16.17 7.92 5.32
C ASN A 18 -16.16 9.08 4.30
N LEU A 19 -15.82 10.30 4.73
CA LEU A 19 -15.60 11.42 3.82
C LEU A 19 -14.36 11.21 2.94
N CYS A 20 -13.27 10.73 3.52
CA CYS A 20 -11.99 10.55 2.83
C CYS A 20 -12.10 9.48 1.74
N VAL A 21 -12.76 8.36 2.05
CA VAL A 21 -12.90 7.23 1.13
C VAL A 21 -13.72 7.56 -0.12
N ASN A 22 -14.52 8.62 -0.12
CA ASN A 22 -15.20 9.08 -1.35
C ASN A 22 -14.23 9.44 -2.48
N CYS A 23 -12.98 9.78 -2.14
CA CYS A 23 -11.92 10.05 -3.10
C CYS A 23 -10.80 9.01 -3.02
N HIS A 24 -10.48 8.52 -1.81
CA HIS A 24 -9.40 7.58 -1.55
C HIS A 24 -9.87 6.12 -1.62
N HIS A 25 -10.38 5.72 -2.77
CA HIS A 25 -10.80 4.34 -3.08
C HIS A 25 -10.38 3.95 -4.50
N SER A 26 -10.29 2.64 -4.76
CA SER A 26 -10.07 2.09 -6.10
C SER A 26 -11.18 2.49 -7.05
N ARG A 27 -10.82 2.90 -8.26
CA ARG A 27 -11.81 3.25 -9.30
C ARG A 27 -12.21 2.06 -10.16
N ALA A 28 -11.52 0.94 -10.01
CA ALA A 28 -11.76 -0.30 -10.72
C ALA A 28 -11.87 -1.46 -9.75
N ASN A 29 -12.59 -2.51 -10.14
CA ASN A 29 -12.78 -3.71 -9.33
C ASN A 29 -11.85 -4.81 -9.83
N VAL A 30 -11.04 -5.37 -8.93
CA VAL A 30 -10.11 -6.46 -9.25
C VAL A 30 -10.77 -7.63 -9.93
N THR A 31 -12.00 -8.00 -9.54
CA THR A 31 -12.71 -9.16 -10.10
C THR A 31 -13.18 -8.97 -11.55
N THR A 32 -13.37 -7.74 -11.99
CA THR A 32 -13.75 -7.40 -13.36
C THR A 32 -12.56 -7.05 -14.24
N GLU A 33 -11.49 -6.57 -13.63
CA GLU A 33 -10.30 -6.13 -14.35
C GLU A 33 -9.25 -7.24 -14.54
N VAL A 34 -9.14 -8.15 -13.58
CA VAL A 34 -8.15 -9.23 -13.62
C VAL A 34 -8.83 -10.49 -14.19
N VAL A 35 -8.76 -10.63 -15.51
CA VAL A 35 -9.35 -11.71 -16.28
C VAL A 35 -8.34 -12.31 -17.26
N ASP A 36 -8.61 -13.51 -17.77
CA ASP A 36 -7.76 -14.12 -18.80
C ASP A 36 -7.80 -13.30 -20.09
N ASN A 37 -6.68 -13.30 -20.82
CA ASN A 37 -6.45 -12.48 -22.01
C ASN A 37 -6.66 -10.98 -21.78
N LYS A 38 -6.27 -10.50 -20.59
CA LYS A 38 -6.41 -9.08 -20.24
C LYS A 38 -5.54 -8.21 -21.13
N VAL A 39 -6.16 -7.25 -21.79
CA VAL A 39 -5.45 -6.15 -22.45
C VAL A 39 -5.11 -5.11 -21.39
N MET A 40 -3.85 -5.06 -20.99
CA MET A 40 -3.36 -4.05 -20.06
C MET A 40 -2.94 -2.78 -20.80
N THR A 41 -3.08 -1.65 -20.14
CA THR A 41 -2.51 -0.36 -20.52
C THR A 41 -1.48 0.07 -19.48
N SER A 42 -0.73 1.13 -19.75
CA SER A 42 0.19 1.71 -18.76
C SER A 42 -0.48 2.22 -17.48
N ARG A 43 -1.81 2.25 -17.45
CA ARG A 43 -2.63 2.63 -16.29
C ARG A 43 -3.38 1.45 -15.66
N PHE A 44 -3.00 0.22 -16.02
CA PHE A 44 -3.65 -0.97 -15.45
C PHE A 44 -3.40 -1.06 -13.96
N GLY A 45 -4.47 -1.22 -13.18
CA GLY A 45 -4.46 -1.27 -11.73
C GLY A 45 -5.69 -0.58 -11.13
N PRO A 46 -5.77 -0.41 -9.80
CA PRO A 46 -6.92 0.18 -9.12
C PRO A 46 -7.05 1.70 -9.36
N HIS A 47 -6.12 2.31 -10.09
CA HIS A 47 -5.93 3.75 -10.20
C HIS A 47 -5.36 4.36 -8.89
N TYR A 48 -5.01 5.66 -8.90
CA TYR A 48 -4.50 6.35 -7.71
C TYR A 48 -5.58 6.40 -6.63
N GLY A 49 -5.23 6.02 -5.41
CA GLY A 49 -6.10 6.18 -4.26
C GLY A 49 -6.70 4.89 -3.66
N PRO A 50 -6.04 3.71 -3.68
CA PRO A 50 -6.60 2.48 -3.13
C PRO A 50 -6.52 2.39 -1.59
N GLN A 51 -6.37 3.51 -0.89
CA GLN A 51 -6.14 3.54 0.55
C GLN A 51 -7.31 2.92 1.33
N GLY A 52 -8.54 3.16 0.89
CA GLY A 52 -9.74 2.57 1.50
C GLY A 52 -9.74 1.06 1.44
N GLU A 53 -9.37 0.48 0.30
CA GLU A 53 -9.20 -0.96 0.15
C GLU A 53 -8.03 -1.50 0.96
N MET A 54 -6.90 -0.79 0.96
CA MET A 54 -5.71 -1.23 1.68
C MET A 54 -5.96 -1.32 3.18
N ILE A 55 -6.53 -0.30 3.81
CA ILE A 55 -6.81 -0.33 5.24
C ILE A 55 -7.83 -1.42 5.61
N GLN A 56 -8.77 -1.73 4.73
CA GLN A 56 -9.75 -2.81 4.89
C GLN A 56 -9.17 -4.21 4.61
N GLY A 57 -7.97 -4.31 4.05
CA GLY A 57 -7.39 -5.59 3.65
C GLY A 57 -8.14 -6.25 2.49
N THR A 58 -8.56 -5.46 1.50
CA THR A 58 -9.34 -5.91 0.35
C THR A 58 -8.86 -5.26 -0.95
N GLY A 59 -9.42 -5.63 -2.10
CA GLY A 59 -9.15 -5.01 -3.40
C GLY A 59 -7.91 -5.50 -4.13
N GLY A 60 -7.00 -6.22 -3.47
CA GLY A 60 -5.90 -6.92 -4.13
C GLY A 60 -6.36 -8.24 -4.79
N TYR A 61 -5.60 -8.69 -5.78
CA TYR A 61 -5.81 -10.00 -6.38
C TYR A 61 -5.28 -11.10 -5.48
N GLN A 62 -6.14 -12.01 -5.09
CA GLN A 62 -5.81 -13.11 -4.20
C GLN A 62 -5.63 -14.40 -4.99
N PHE A 63 -4.43 -14.96 -4.94
CA PHE A 63 -4.09 -16.23 -5.62
C PHE A 63 -4.72 -17.40 -4.88
N ALA A 64 -5.24 -18.36 -5.62
CA ALA A 64 -5.81 -19.57 -5.03
C ALA A 64 -4.76 -20.36 -4.24
N GLY A 65 -5.15 -20.89 -3.08
CA GLY A 65 -4.28 -21.67 -2.20
C GLY A 65 -3.43 -20.86 -1.24
N TYR A 66 -3.53 -19.52 -1.24
CA TYR A 66 -2.87 -18.65 -0.27
C TYR A 66 -3.86 -18.12 0.77
N THR A 67 -3.36 -17.86 1.96
CA THR A 67 -4.11 -17.19 3.03
C THR A 67 -3.66 -15.74 3.11
N TYR A 68 -4.63 -14.83 3.19
CA TYR A 68 -4.38 -13.40 3.32
C TYR A 68 -4.81 -12.95 4.70
N THR A 69 -3.90 -12.27 5.38
CA THR A 69 -4.10 -11.75 6.74
C THR A 69 -4.26 -10.25 6.70
N SER A 70 -4.75 -9.65 7.77
CA SER A 70 -4.92 -8.21 7.86
C SER A 70 -4.31 -7.67 9.15
N SER A 71 -3.76 -6.48 9.10
CA SER A 71 -3.33 -5.72 10.27
C SER A 71 -4.55 -5.20 11.04
N GLY A 72 -4.34 -4.87 12.31
CA GLY A 72 -5.41 -4.41 13.19
C GLY A 72 -5.89 -2.98 12.95
N HIS A 73 -5.25 -2.19 12.11
CA HIS A 73 -5.51 -0.75 11.98
C HIS A 73 -6.96 -0.43 11.64
N ALA A 74 -7.58 -1.16 10.71
CA ALA A 74 -8.98 -0.95 10.35
C ALA A 74 -9.94 -1.05 11.55
N ALA A 75 -9.65 -1.93 12.50
CA ALA A 75 -10.49 -2.15 13.69
C ALA A 75 -10.09 -1.29 14.89
N ALA A 76 -8.80 -0.93 14.99
CA ALA A 76 -8.24 -0.30 16.18
C ALA A 76 -8.21 1.23 16.08
N VAL A 77 -8.02 1.80 14.86
CA VAL A 77 -7.88 3.24 14.70
C VAL A 77 -9.25 3.90 14.67
N ARG A 78 -9.54 4.65 15.73
CA ARG A 78 -10.77 5.42 15.82
C ARG A 78 -10.83 6.49 14.74
N ASP A 79 -12.01 6.65 14.12
CA ASP A 79 -12.23 7.58 13.01
C ASP A 79 -11.32 7.33 11.78
N GLY A 80 -10.69 6.14 11.69
CA GLY A 80 -9.93 5.69 10.52
C GLY A 80 -8.83 6.68 10.09
N CYS A 81 -8.85 7.13 8.85
CA CYS A 81 -7.86 8.04 8.26
C CYS A 81 -7.55 9.27 9.12
N ILE A 82 -8.60 9.85 9.72
CA ILE A 82 -8.49 11.07 10.53
C ILE A 82 -7.68 10.82 11.79
N GLY A 83 -7.82 9.62 12.38
CA GLY A 83 -7.07 9.25 13.58
C GLY A 83 -5.55 9.34 13.43
N CYS A 84 -5.03 9.18 12.22
CA CYS A 84 -3.61 9.35 11.92
C CYS A 84 -3.33 10.68 11.21
N HIS A 85 -3.96 10.93 10.05
CA HIS A 85 -3.62 12.04 9.16
C HIS A 85 -4.03 13.43 9.66
N MET A 86 -5.05 13.53 10.51
CA MET A 86 -5.46 14.79 11.14
C MET A 86 -5.04 14.91 12.61
N GLY A 87 -4.13 14.08 13.05
CA GLY A 87 -3.61 14.14 14.38
C GLY A 87 -3.11 15.53 14.78
N ASN A 88 -3.13 15.83 16.07
CA ASN A 88 -2.80 17.16 16.60
C ASN A 88 -1.36 17.52 16.24
N GLN A 89 -1.20 18.63 15.57
CA GLN A 89 0.09 19.21 15.23
C GLN A 89 0.89 19.41 16.50
N GLN A 90 2.06 18.81 16.59
CA GLN A 90 3.06 19.24 17.55
C GLN A 90 3.98 20.22 16.85
N ALA A 91 4.14 21.35 17.50
CA ALA A 91 5.06 22.46 17.39
C ALA A 91 6.28 22.38 16.42
N HIS A 92 6.08 21.94 15.21
CA HIS A 92 6.94 22.27 14.09
C HIS A 92 6.11 23.04 13.10
N ASP A 93 6.43 24.29 12.87
CA ASP A 93 5.83 25.22 11.92
C ASP A 93 4.48 24.79 11.31
N GLY A 94 3.54 24.57 12.14
CA GLY A 94 2.10 24.28 12.14
C GLY A 94 1.36 23.95 10.86
N TYR A 95 2.02 23.80 9.72
CA TYR A 95 1.36 23.67 8.41
C TYR A 95 1.89 22.55 7.53
N LYS A 96 2.99 21.89 7.89
CA LYS A 96 3.66 20.91 7.03
C LYS A 96 3.23 19.48 7.27
N ILE A 97 2.92 19.10 8.50
CA ILE A 97 2.48 17.76 8.88
C ILE A 97 1.19 17.76 9.70
N GLY A 98 0.33 16.79 9.46
CA GLY A 98 -0.97 16.64 10.12
C GLY A 98 -1.99 17.72 9.78
N GLY A 99 -3.13 17.70 10.42
CA GLY A 99 -4.22 18.66 10.22
C GLY A 99 -4.58 18.85 8.75
N HIS A 100 -4.61 20.08 8.26
CA HIS A 100 -4.99 20.39 6.87
C HIS A 100 -3.94 20.01 5.82
N SER A 101 -2.70 19.71 6.21
CA SER A 101 -1.70 19.23 5.25
C SER A 101 -1.90 17.75 4.90
N TRP A 102 -2.48 16.95 5.81
CA TRP A 102 -2.64 15.49 5.73
C TRP A 102 -1.32 14.72 5.65
N ASN A 103 -0.19 15.41 5.62
CA ASN A 103 1.13 14.79 5.52
C ASN A 103 1.50 14.10 6.83
N MET A 104 2.11 12.92 6.74
CA MET A 104 2.65 12.20 7.89
C MET A 104 4.12 12.55 8.13
N VAL A 105 4.80 13.13 7.13
CA VAL A 105 6.22 13.51 7.18
C VAL A 105 6.38 14.94 6.68
N ASP A 106 7.22 15.72 7.34
CA ASP A 106 7.75 16.98 6.82
C ASP A 106 8.96 16.69 5.93
N GLU A 107 8.81 16.88 4.63
CA GLU A 107 9.86 16.57 3.65
C GLU A 107 11.13 17.43 3.80
N GLU A 108 11.04 18.62 4.43
CA GLU A 108 12.20 19.49 4.64
C GLU A 108 13.02 19.09 5.87
N THR A 109 12.37 18.64 6.94
CA THR A 109 13.01 18.36 8.22
C THR A 109 13.12 16.87 8.52
N GLY A 110 12.39 16.02 7.80
CA GLY A 110 12.24 14.60 8.10
C GLY A 110 11.39 14.31 9.34
N ALA A 111 10.74 15.31 9.93
CA ALA A 111 9.90 15.10 11.10
C ALA A 111 8.66 14.28 10.79
N ASN A 112 8.40 13.25 11.60
CA ASN A 112 7.27 12.33 11.45
C ASN A 112 6.11 12.68 12.38
N LEU A 113 4.88 12.56 11.91
CA LEU A 113 3.65 12.68 12.69
C LEU A 113 3.31 11.32 13.35
N VAL A 114 4.09 10.92 14.35
CA VAL A 114 3.97 9.58 14.94
C VAL A 114 3.33 9.57 16.31
N LYS A 115 3.05 10.73 16.90
CA LYS A 115 2.48 10.80 18.27
C LYS A 115 1.17 10.02 18.43
N TRP A 116 0.38 9.87 17.37
CA TRP A 116 -0.87 9.15 17.40
C TRP A 116 -0.69 7.63 17.39
N CYS A 117 0.49 7.17 17.03
CA CYS A 117 0.86 5.76 17.14
C CYS A 117 1.08 5.36 18.60
N ASP A 118 1.46 6.31 19.47
CA ASP A 118 1.79 6.08 20.88
C ASP A 118 0.64 5.49 21.70
N ASP A 119 -0.59 5.82 21.36
CA ASP A 119 -1.78 5.30 22.07
C ASP A 119 -1.89 3.77 21.97
N CYS A 120 -1.40 3.19 20.90
CA CYS A 120 -1.43 1.74 20.65
C CYS A 120 -0.04 1.11 20.67
N HIS A 121 1.00 1.85 20.27
CA HIS A 121 2.38 1.40 20.17
C HIS A 121 3.26 2.00 21.29
N SER A 122 2.87 1.81 22.51
CA SER A 122 3.28 2.51 23.76
C SER A 122 4.77 2.48 24.16
N LYS A 123 5.72 2.25 23.28
CA LYS A 123 7.15 2.15 23.65
C LYS A 123 8.13 2.94 22.76
N ALA A 124 7.68 3.63 21.75
CA ALA A 124 8.58 4.35 20.89
C ALA A 124 8.50 5.85 21.21
N THR A 125 9.56 6.41 21.69
CA THR A 125 9.74 7.85 21.91
C THR A 125 9.98 8.61 20.60
N SER A 126 10.28 7.87 19.53
CA SER A 126 10.30 8.34 18.13
C SER A 126 9.98 7.13 17.26
N TYR A 127 8.87 7.18 16.53
CA TYR A 127 8.54 6.16 15.54
C TYR A 127 9.13 6.60 14.22
N ASP A 128 10.18 5.98 13.81
CA ASP A 128 10.58 5.93 12.43
C ASP A 128 10.35 4.50 11.93
N PHE A 129 9.36 4.33 11.07
CA PHE A 129 9.05 3.03 10.47
C PHE A 129 9.97 2.71 9.29
N LYS A 130 10.83 3.65 8.88
CA LYS A 130 11.89 3.45 7.87
C LYS A 130 13.20 3.06 8.51
N GLU A 131 13.53 3.65 9.65
CA GLU A 131 14.78 3.40 10.34
C GLU A 131 14.59 2.55 11.59
N ASP A 132 15.63 2.35 12.36
CA ASP A 132 15.79 1.32 13.39
C ASP A 132 14.92 1.43 14.64
N THR A 133 13.98 2.36 14.74
CA THR A 133 13.24 2.59 15.98
C THR A 133 11.99 1.72 16.13
N VAL A 134 11.37 1.32 15.01
CA VAL A 134 10.31 0.31 14.99
C VAL A 134 10.70 -0.78 14.02
N VAL A 135 11.69 -1.56 14.43
CA VAL A 135 12.25 -2.66 13.64
C VAL A 135 11.21 -3.74 13.44
N ALA A 136 11.13 -4.29 12.25
CA ALA A 136 10.32 -5.44 11.94
C ALA A 136 10.73 -6.65 12.80
N VAL A 137 9.82 -7.58 12.98
CA VAL A 137 10.12 -8.81 13.76
C VAL A 137 10.87 -9.86 12.95
N TYR A 138 10.95 -9.68 11.63
CA TYR A 138 11.63 -10.55 10.67
C TYR A 138 12.17 -9.75 9.51
N ASP A 139 13.20 -10.27 8.87
CA ASP A 139 13.66 -9.91 7.54
C ASP A 139 12.59 -10.37 6.52
N PHE A 140 11.67 -9.46 6.17
CA PHE A 140 10.54 -9.78 5.30
C PHE A 140 10.89 -9.73 3.83
N ASP A 141 11.84 -8.89 3.44
CA ASP A 141 12.28 -8.75 2.05
C ASP A 141 13.41 -9.72 1.67
N LYS A 142 14.03 -10.36 2.69
CA LYS A 142 15.05 -11.40 2.57
C LYS A 142 16.39 -10.89 2.03
N ASP A 143 16.74 -9.66 2.36
CA ASP A 143 18.03 -9.06 2.01
C ASP A 143 19.15 -9.44 2.99
N GLY A 144 18.81 -10.02 4.15
CA GLY A 144 19.72 -10.47 5.21
C GLY A 144 19.79 -9.50 6.40
N THR A 145 19.03 -8.42 6.37
CA THR A 145 18.98 -7.41 7.42
C THR A 145 17.53 -7.35 7.97
N VAL A 146 17.35 -7.00 9.23
CA VAL A 146 16.03 -6.71 9.80
C VAL A 146 15.94 -5.22 10.05
N GLU A 147 15.06 -4.55 9.33
CA GLU A 147 14.97 -3.09 9.29
C GLU A 147 13.58 -2.59 9.75
N GLY A 148 13.30 -1.31 9.55
CA GLY A 148 11.98 -0.75 9.80
C GLY A 148 10.92 -1.33 8.85
N TYR A 149 9.67 -1.40 9.30
CA TYR A 149 8.58 -2.01 8.50
C TYR A 149 8.39 -1.38 7.12
N GLN A 150 8.64 -0.10 6.96
CA GLN A 150 8.54 0.55 5.66
C GLN A 150 9.71 0.18 4.74
N THR A 151 10.92 0.06 5.26
CA THR A 151 12.09 -0.41 4.50
C THR A 151 11.89 -1.85 4.02
N GLU A 152 11.48 -2.73 4.91
CA GLU A 152 11.10 -4.12 4.58
C GLU A 152 10.00 -4.17 3.49
N PHE A 153 8.99 -3.29 3.59
CA PHE A 153 7.94 -3.22 2.58
C PHE A 153 8.49 -2.76 1.22
N GLU A 154 9.33 -1.74 1.20
CA GLU A 154 9.95 -1.23 -0.03
C GLU A 154 10.80 -2.32 -0.71
N GLY A 155 11.62 -3.04 0.06
CA GLY A 155 12.42 -4.16 -0.45
C GLY A 155 11.57 -5.29 -1.04
N MET A 156 10.49 -5.68 -0.35
CA MET A 156 9.53 -6.65 -0.89
C MET A 156 8.86 -6.16 -2.18
N LEU A 157 8.41 -4.90 -2.23
CA LEU A 157 7.75 -4.34 -3.41
C LEU A 157 8.71 -4.21 -4.59
N ASP A 158 9.97 -3.90 -4.32
CA ASP A 158 11.04 -3.86 -5.32
C ASP A 158 11.37 -5.25 -5.86
N SER A 159 11.33 -6.28 -5.01
CA SER A 159 11.45 -7.67 -5.43
C SER A 159 10.33 -8.07 -6.37
N LEU A 160 9.06 -7.73 -6.06
CA LEU A 160 7.94 -7.96 -6.96
C LEU A 160 8.08 -7.18 -8.28
N ARG A 161 8.47 -5.91 -8.22
CA ARG A 161 8.75 -5.08 -9.40
C ARG A 161 9.80 -5.74 -10.31
N THR A 162 10.89 -6.23 -9.71
CA THR A 162 12.00 -6.87 -10.43
C THR A 162 11.55 -8.12 -11.17
N VAL A 163 10.79 -8.98 -10.52
CA VAL A 163 10.24 -10.20 -11.12
C VAL A 163 9.27 -9.86 -12.27
N LEU A 164 8.36 -8.91 -12.06
CA LEU A 164 7.42 -8.47 -13.10
C LEU A 164 8.11 -7.83 -14.30
N TYR A 165 9.15 -7.02 -14.06
CA TYR A 165 9.96 -6.43 -15.13
C TYR A 165 10.70 -7.51 -15.91
N GLY A 166 11.29 -8.49 -15.23
CA GLY A 166 11.94 -9.64 -15.86
C GLY A 166 11.00 -10.47 -16.77
N LYS A 167 9.73 -10.57 -16.42
CA LYS A 167 8.69 -11.20 -17.25
C LYS A 167 8.12 -10.25 -18.33
N SER A 168 8.68 -9.07 -18.50
CA SER A 168 8.21 -8.04 -19.45
C SER A 168 6.77 -7.58 -19.22
N LEU A 169 6.30 -7.57 -17.98
CA LEU A 169 4.97 -7.11 -17.59
C LEU A 169 4.96 -5.63 -17.17
N LEU A 170 6.14 -5.06 -16.89
CA LEU A 170 6.33 -3.64 -16.62
C LEU A 170 7.21 -2.98 -17.70
N THR A 171 7.03 -1.67 -17.86
CA THR A 171 7.89 -0.78 -18.64
C THR A 171 8.68 0.08 -17.69
N ARG A 172 9.98 0.22 -17.94
CA ARG A 172 10.87 1.13 -17.22
C ARG A 172 11.10 2.38 -18.05
N THR A 173 10.98 3.55 -17.45
CA THR A 173 11.32 4.84 -18.04
C THR A 173 12.38 5.53 -17.20
N ILE A 174 13.42 6.06 -17.84
CA ILE A 174 14.49 6.82 -17.19
C ILE A 174 14.41 8.25 -17.68
N THR A 175 14.29 9.20 -16.76
CA THR A 175 14.25 10.65 -17.05
C THR A 175 15.27 11.33 -16.15
N GLY A 176 16.39 11.72 -16.72
CA GLY A 176 17.53 12.20 -15.93
C GLY A 176 18.06 11.12 -14.99
N THR A 177 18.03 11.38 -13.69
CA THR A 177 18.42 10.43 -12.64
C THR A 177 17.24 9.55 -12.18
N ASP A 178 16.01 9.91 -12.54
CA ASP A 178 14.82 9.25 -12.03
C ASP A 178 14.46 8.03 -12.86
N THR A 179 14.12 6.95 -12.19
CA THR A 179 13.62 5.72 -12.79
C THR A 179 12.21 5.44 -12.34
N THR A 180 11.29 5.31 -13.27
CA THR A 180 9.90 4.99 -13.00
C THR A 180 9.47 3.71 -13.68
N TYR A 181 8.48 3.04 -13.12
CA TYR A 181 7.89 1.82 -13.68
C TYR A 181 6.38 1.99 -13.84
N ALA A 182 5.85 1.37 -14.86
CA ALA A 182 4.42 1.33 -15.13
C ALA A 182 4.03 -0.03 -15.73
N PRO A 183 2.78 -0.48 -15.61
CA PRO A 183 2.29 -1.65 -16.33
C PRO A 183 2.56 -1.52 -17.83
N LYS A 184 3.02 -2.58 -18.44
CA LYS A 184 3.26 -2.59 -19.90
C LYS A 184 1.96 -2.70 -20.65
N SER A 185 1.79 -1.88 -21.68
CA SER A 185 0.65 -2.01 -22.62
C SER A 185 0.84 -3.28 -23.46
N THR A 186 0.16 -4.34 -23.09
CA THR A 186 0.24 -5.66 -23.72
C THR A 186 -0.98 -6.50 -23.35
N THR A 187 -1.21 -7.58 -24.11
CA THR A 187 -2.19 -8.61 -23.73
C THR A 187 -1.52 -9.66 -22.87
N VAL A 188 -2.09 -9.94 -21.69
CA VAL A 188 -1.64 -10.97 -20.76
C VAL A 188 -2.64 -12.11 -20.77
N ALA A 189 -2.21 -13.28 -21.23
CA ALA A 189 -3.08 -14.44 -21.40
C ALA A 189 -3.58 -14.99 -20.05
N ASP A 190 -2.70 -15.05 -19.06
CA ASP A 190 -3.00 -15.59 -17.73
C ASP A 190 -3.44 -14.48 -16.78
N LYS A 191 -4.64 -14.61 -16.24
CA LYS A 191 -5.17 -13.67 -15.26
C LYS A 191 -4.32 -13.55 -13.99
N ASN A 192 -3.63 -14.61 -13.58
CA ASN A 192 -2.79 -14.54 -12.38
C ASN A 192 -1.56 -13.64 -12.62
N MET A 193 -0.99 -13.67 -13.82
CA MET A 193 0.06 -12.73 -14.20
C MET A 193 -0.46 -11.27 -14.19
N ALA A 194 -1.66 -11.04 -14.73
CA ALA A 194 -2.31 -9.73 -14.64
C ALA A 194 -2.61 -9.36 -13.18
N GLY A 195 -2.99 -10.32 -12.33
CA GLY A 195 -3.21 -10.16 -10.91
C GLY A 195 -1.95 -9.74 -10.14
N ALA A 196 -0.79 -10.28 -10.50
CA ALA A 196 0.48 -9.86 -9.92
C ALA A 196 0.81 -8.39 -10.26
N VAL A 197 0.56 -7.97 -11.51
CA VAL A 197 0.71 -6.56 -11.91
C VAL A 197 -0.29 -5.66 -11.18
N TRP A 198 -1.53 -6.12 -11.01
CA TRP A 198 -2.55 -5.41 -10.23
C TRP A 198 -2.10 -5.17 -8.78
N ASN A 199 -1.58 -6.20 -8.12
CA ASN A 199 -1.10 -6.11 -6.74
C ASN A 199 0.06 -5.12 -6.62
N TRP A 200 1.04 -5.20 -7.53
CA TRP A 200 2.13 -4.24 -7.56
C TRP A 200 1.61 -2.80 -7.73
N ALA A 201 0.72 -2.55 -8.69
CA ALA A 201 0.16 -1.23 -8.95
C ALA A 201 -0.67 -0.71 -7.77
N MET A 202 -1.43 -1.59 -7.08
CA MET A 202 -2.20 -1.24 -5.90
C MET A 202 -1.31 -0.78 -4.76
N LEU A 203 -0.30 -1.57 -4.43
CA LEU A 203 0.62 -1.30 -3.33
C LEU A 203 1.49 -0.06 -3.59
N HIS A 204 1.96 0.10 -4.84
CA HIS A 204 2.69 1.30 -5.25
C HIS A 204 1.84 2.58 -5.16
N ASN A 205 0.55 2.50 -5.49
CA ASN A 205 -0.36 3.66 -5.48
C ASN A 205 -0.98 3.94 -4.09
N ASP A 206 -0.89 3.01 -3.16
CA ASP A 206 -1.33 3.22 -1.77
C ASP A 206 -0.46 4.26 -1.05
N ARG A 207 0.84 4.29 -1.35
CA ARG A 207 1.83 5.26 -0.84
C ARG A 207 1.99 5.29 0.69
N SER A 208 1.46 4.31 1.40
CA SER A 208 1.67 4.21 2.85
C SER A 208 2.93 3.42 3.21
N GLU A 209 3.61 2.87 2.20
CA GLU A 209 4.76 1.98 2.41
C GLU A 209 4.44 0.88 3.42
N GLY A 210 3.24 0.29 3.28
CA GLY A 210 2.75 -0.81 4.09
C GLY A 210 2.04 -0.42 5.39
N ILE A 211 2.11 0.83 5.85
CA ILE A 211 1.55 1.24 7.15
C ILE A 211 0.03 1.03 7.22
N HIS A 212 -0.71 1.25 6.14
CA HIS A 212 -2.15 1.01 6.15
C HIS A 212 -2.51 -0.44 6.51
N ASN A 213 -1.77 -1.43 5.96
CA ASN A 213 -2.02 -2.84 6.24
C ASN A 213 -0.83 -3.72 5.84
N PHE A 214 0.22 -3.73 6.65
CA PHE A 214 1.45 -4.45 6.35
C PHE A 214 1.24 -5.95 6.11
N LYS A 215 0.40 -6.60 6.91
CA LYS A 215 0.16 -8.05 6.77
C LYS A 215 -0.46 -8.37 5.41
N TYR A 216 -1.49 -7.62 5.03
CA TYR A 216 -2.15 -7.80 3.75
C TYR A 216 -1.21 -7.50 2.56
N ALA A 217 -0.47 -6.40 2.65
CA ALA A 217 0.51 -6.01 1.63
C ALA A 217 1.57 -7.10 1.43
N LYS A 218 2.17 -7.59 2.50
CA LYS A 218 3.14 -8.69 2.49
C LYS A 218 2.58 -9.95 1.82
N ASP A 219 1.37 -10.35 2.18
CA ASP A 219 0.75 -11.56 1.65
C ASP A 219 0.44 -11.40 0.14
N LEU A 220 0.03 -10.21 -0.30
CA LEU A 220 -0.16 -9.89 -1.73
C LEU A 220 1.16 -9.95 -2.51
N ILE A 221 2.25 -9.40 -1.96
CA ILE A 221 3.57 -9.39 -2.61
C ILE A 221 4.10 -10.80 -2.76
N TRP A 222 4.18 -11.55 -1.67
CA TRP A 222 4.82 -12.88 -1.69
C TRP A 222 4.04 -13.90 -2.50
N SER A 223 2.71 -13.87 -2.44
CA SER A 223 1.89 -14.74 -3.31
C SER A 223 2.08 -14.43 -4.80
N ALA A 224 2.21 -13.15 -5.14
CA ALA A 224 2.47 -12.72 -6.52
C ALA A 224 3.88 -13.15 -6.98
N ILE A 225 4.92 -12.90 -6.18
CA ILE A 225 6.30 -13.31 -6.49
C ILE A 225 6.39 -14.81 -6.71
N LEU A 226 5.79 -15.59 -5.81
CA LEU A 226 5.83 -17.04 -5.91
C LEU A 226 5.14 -17.53 -7.18
N TYR A 227 3.96 -16.99 -7.51
CA TYR A 227 3.26 -17.33 -8.75
C TYR A 227 4.10 -17.02 -9.99
N VAL A 228 4.60 -15.78 -10.09
CA VAL A 228 5.34 -15.30 -11.27
C VAL A 228 6.65 -16.08 -11.48
N ASN A 229 7.30 -16.52 -10.41
CA ASN A 229 8.55 -17.29 -10.50
C ASN A 229 8.33 -18.74 -10.93
N THR A 230 7.13 -19.29 -10.71
CA THR A 230 6.81 -20.68 -11.03
C THR A 230 6.11 -20.87 -12.38
N HIS A 231 5.68 -19.80 -13.02
CA HIS A 231 5.00 -19.76 -14.31
C HIS A 231 5.66 -18.75 -15.27
#